data_eff875153b2c28ad227d75d83bc188f6
#
_entry.id   eff875153b2c28ad227d75d83bc188f6
#
_cell.length_a   1.000
_cell.length_b   1.000
_cell.length_c   1.000
_cell.angle_alpha   90.00
_cell.angle_beta   90.00
_cell.angle_gamma   90.00
#
_symmetry.space_group_name_H-M   'P 1'
#
loop_
_entity.id
_entity.type
_entity.pdbx_description
1 polymer ?
#
loop_
_entity_poly.entity_id
_entity_poly.type
_entity_poly.pdbx_seq_one_letter_code
_entity_poly.pdbx_strand_id
1 'polypeptide(L)'
;MKRIASIYLLCVIGLFSSCKSFKNTSATSSSSASQKKQSNNSVFLDNVSVTPGADRTSVLNTSPVQPSYTARNAAKNFDIESAQEVQFKYATMLDVPVEELTNIPLLEDIENWWGTKYCMGGSTQSCIDCSAFTQTIMHDIYAIQLPRTAEEQFNMAAPINYTDLKEGDLVFFQTTGRTISHVGVYLTNNKFAHASTSGGVMISDLNEDYWKKRLRAAGRVRRS
;
A
#
# COMPACT_ATOMS: atom_id res chain seq x y z
N MET A 1 7.99 51.93 -41.48
CA MET A 1 8.92 51.55 -42.57
C MET A 1 9.99 50.67 -42.02
N LYS A 2 10.25 49.63 -42.72
CA LYS A 2 11.28 48.57 -42.68
C LYS A 2 10.80 47.21 -42.22
N ARG A 3 10.52 46.46 -43.27
CA ARG A 3 10.44 45.02 -43.44
C ARG A 3 11.81 44.37 -43.20
N ILE A 4 11.85 43.07 -42.94
CA ILE A 4 12.85 42.07 -43.33
C ILE A 4 12.57 40.87 -42.41
N ALA A 5 12.35 39.73 -42.78
CA ALA A 5 12.48 38.81 -43.91
C ALA A 5 12.56 37.41 -43.27
N SER A 6 11.77 36.58 -43.83
CA SER A 6 11.68 35.12 -43.65
C SER A 6 13.02 34.45 -43.89
N ILE A 7 13.40 33.43 -43.09
CA ILE A 7 14.31 32.39 -43.52
C ILE A 7 13.70 31.04 -43.10
N TYR A 8 13.17 30.34 -44.11
CA TYR A 8 12.93 28.92 -44.10
C TYR A 8 14.27 28.18 -44.22
N LEU A 9 14.51 27.22 -43.33
CA LEU A 9 15.51 26.21 -43.59
C LEU A 9 14.88 24.83 -43.40
N LEU A 10 14.62 24.21 -44.55
CA LEU A 10 14.34 22.80 -44.76
C LEU A 10 15.64 21.98 -44.61
N CYS A 11 15.65 20.95 -43.83
CA CYS A 11 16.55 19.79 -43.95
C CYS A 11 15.82 18.56 -43.42
N VAL A 12 15.24 17.79 -44.31
CA VAL A 12 15.72 16.56 -44.94
C VAL A 12 15.87 15.34 -44.03
N ILE A 13 14.93 14.51 -44.21
CA ILE A 13 14.69 13.08 -44.07
C ILE A 13 15.97 12.24 -43.91
N GLY A 14 16.01 11.40 -42.91
CA GLY A 14 16.92 10.27 -42.74
C GLY A 14 16.22 9.06 -42.17
N LEU A 15 15.65 8.25 -43.03
CA LEU A 15 15.13 6.91 -42.73
C LEU A 15 16.30 5.95 -42.49
N PHE A 16 16.41 5.35 -41.34
CA PHE A 16 17.12 4.08 -41.17
C PHE A 16 16.22 3.05 -40.51
N SER A 17 15.65 2.26 -41.38
CA SER A 17 15.07 0.96 -41.08
C SER A 17 16.21 -0.04 -40.82
N SER A 18 16.22 -0.69 -39.66
CA SER A 18 17.03 -1.89 -39.44
C SER A 18 16.25 -2.91 -38.64
N CYS A 19 15.56 -3.77 -39.38
CA CYS A 19 15.05 -5.04 -38.88
C CYS A 19 16.22 -6.00 -38.66
N LYS A 20 16.43 -6.51 -37.45
CA LYS A 20 17.17 -7.77 -37.23
C LYS A 20 16.21 -8.82 -36.68
N SER A 21 15.84 -9.67 -37.62
CA SER A 21 15.22 -10.97 -37.44
C SER A 21 16.21 -11.90 -36.71
N PHE A 22 15.82 -12.44 -35.55
CA PHE A 22 16.57 -13.54 -34.95
C PHE A 22 15.82 -14.85 -35.21
N LYS A 23 16.50 -15.73 -35.99
CA LYS A 23 16.04 -17.06 -36.34
C LYS A 23 16.12 -18.01 -35.14
N ASN A 24 15.07 -18.75 -34.91
CA ASN A 24 15.02 -19.98 -34.12
C ASN A 24 15.96 -21.02 -34.80
N THR A 25 16.79 -21.62 -33.98
CA THR A 25 17.44 -22.90 -34.37
C THR A 25 17.16 -23.92 -33.29
N SER A 26 16.34 -24.88 -33.63
CA SER A 26 16.14 -26.11 -32.88
C SER A 26 17.35 -26.99 -33.03
N ALA A 27 17.92 -27.48 -31.97
CA ALA A 27 18.81 -28.62 -31.96
C ALA A 27 18.44 -29.56 -30.81
N THR A 28 17.93 -30.68 -31.22
CA THR A 28 17.68 -31.89 -30.43
C THR A 28 19.02 -32.59 -30.17
N SER A 29 19.34 -32.89 -28.93
CA SER A 29 20.20 -34.02 -28.61
C SER A 29 19.92 -34.51 -27.18
N SER A 30 19.57 -35.76 -27.13
CA SER A 30 19.37 -36.63 -25.98
C SER A 30 20.68 -37.00 -25.30
N SER A 31 20.74 -36.98 -23.96
CA SER A 31 21.42 -38.02 -23.17
C SER A 31 21.17 -37.88 -21.70
N SER A 32 20.47 -38.83 -21.17
CA SER A 32 20.59 -39.66 -19.93
C SER A 32 21.19 -39.05 -18.65
N ALA A 33 20.35 -39.14 -17.63
CA ALA A 33 20.63 -39.63 -16.26
C ALA A 33 21.52 -38.81 -15.32
N SER A 34 20.92 -38.17 -14.33
CA SER A 34 21.14 -38.62 -12.93
C SER A 34 20.11 -37.93 -12.01
N GLN A 35 19.22 -38.73 -11.44
CA GLN A 35 18.28 -38.31 -10.41
C GLN A 35 19.04 -38.05 -9.11
N LYS A 36 19.07 -36.80 -8.63
CA LYS A 36 19.39 -36.49 -7.25
C LYS A 36 18.08 -36.15 -6.53
N LYS A 37 17.64 -37.13 -5.80
CA LYS A 37 16.47 -37.14 -4.94
C LYS A 37 16.65 -36.08 -3.84
N GLN A 38 15.94 -34.96 -3.94
CA GLN A 38 15.85 -33.98 -2.86
C GLN A 38 14.59 -34.29 -2.05
N SER A 39 14.83 -34.79 -0.84
CA SER A 39 13.83 -35.15 0.14
C SER A 39 13.15 -33.90 0.66
N ASN A 40 11.91 -33.64 0.23
CA ASN A 40 11.02 -32.73 0.91
C ASN A 40 10.44 -33.48 2.12
N ASN A 41 10.97 -33.22 3.32
CA ASN A 41 10.32 -33.58 4.56
C ASN A 41 9.08 -32.70 4.77
N SER A 42 7.97 -33.05 4.15
CA SER A 42 6.67 -32.72 4.68
C SER A 42 6.44 -33.64 5.88
N VAL A 43 6.51 -33.10 7.07
CA VAL A 43 6.07 -33.83 8.29
C VAL A 43 4.55 -33.87 8.21
N PHE A 44 4.05 -34.86 7.49
CA PHE A 44 2.67 -35.28 7.55
C PHE A 44 2.54 -36.22 8.75
N LEU A 45 1.52 -35.99 9.57
CA LEU A 45 1.25 -36.74 10.81
C LEU A 45 0.82 -38.20 10.50
N ASP A 46 1.79 -39.05 10.23
CA ASP A 46 1.57 -40.46 9.91
C ASP A 46 1.52 -41.38 11.17
N ASN A 47 1.06 -40.85 12.30
CA ASN A 47 0.86 -41.70 13.48
C ASN A 47 -0.38 -41.30 14.29
N VAL A 48 -1.55 -41.26 13.63
CA VAL A 48 -2.84 -41.34 14.35
C VAL A 48 -3.37 -42.75 14.18
N SER A 49 -2.94 -43.66 15.03
CA SER A 49 -3.59 -44.98 15.20
C SER A 49 -4.78 -44.79 16.12
N VAL A 50 -5.99 -44.81 15.54
CA VAL A 50 -7.23 -44.85 16.32
C VAL A 50 -7.54 -46.27 16.66
N THR A 51 -7.09 -46.75 17.85
CA THR A 51 -7.55 -47.99 18.42
C THR A 51 -8.59 -47.69 19.50
N PRO A 52 -9.84 -48.16 19.37
CA PRO A 52 -10.84 -48.00 20.42
C PRO A 52 -10.52 -48.95 21.59
N GLY A 53 -10.29 -48.36 22.76
CA GLY A 53 -10.24 -49.07 24.04
C GLY A 53 -8.86 -49.50 24.54
N ALA A 54 -8.17 -48.60 25.23
CA ALA A 54 -7.26 -48.92 26.30
C ALA A 54 -7.02 -47.71 27.19
N ASP A 55 -7.43 -47.80 28.42
CA ASP A 55 -7.02 -46.92 29.50
C ASP A 55 -5.49 -46.76 29.53
N ARG A 56 -5.02 -45.53 29.42
CA ARG A 56 -3.66 -45.18 29.86
C ARG A 56 -3.61 -43.79 30.41
N THR A 57 -3.70 -43.72 31.71
CA THR A 57 -3.08 -42.65 32.50
C THR A 57 -1.57 -42.66 32.24
N SER A 58 -1.05 -41.74 31.48
CA SER A 58 0.34 -41.32 31.56
C SER A 58 0.39 -39.83 31.30
N VAL A 59 0.59 -39.12 32.38
CA VAL A 59 0.77 -37.68 32.48
C VAL A 59 2.08 -37.33 31.79
N LEU A 60 2.01 -36.76 30.57
CA LEU A 60 3.09 -35.97 30.02
C LEU A 60 2.71 -34.51 30.22
N ASN A 61 3.23 -33.94 31.32
CA ASN A 61 3.26 -32.49 31.53
C ASN A 61 4.20 -31.85 30.50
N THR A 62 3.70 -31.63 29.31
CA THR A 62 4.23 -30.59 28.42
C THR A 62 3.25 -29.45 28.46
N SER A 63 3.55 -28.47 29.29
CA SER A 63 2.86 -27.15 29.22
C SER A 63 2.99 -26.65 27.79
N PRO A 64 1.86 -26.33 27.10
CA PRO A 64 1.96 -25.64 25.85
C PRO A 64 2.56 -24.26 26.17
N VAL A 65 3.69 -23.94 25.54
CA VAL A 65 4.18 -22.57 25.47
C VAL A 65 3.10 -21.81 24.71
N GLN A 66 2.18 -21.20 25.44
CA GLN A 66 1.28 -20.21 24.86
C GLN A 66 2.16 -19.03 24.45
N PRO A 67 2.15 -18.62 23.16
CA PRO A 67 2.65 -17.31 22.81
C PRO A 67 1.86 -16.32 23.65
N SER A 68 2.55 -15.53 24.46
CA SER A 68 1.96 -14.46 25.25
C SER A 68 1.49 -13.37 24.30
N TYR A 69 0.36 -13.60 23.66
CA TYR A 69 -0.39 -12.60 22.93
C TYR A 69 -1.06 -11.74 24.00
N THR A 70 -0.43 -10.63 24.33
CA THR A 70 -1.11 -9.56 25.06
C THR A 70 -2.19 -9.00 24.12
N ALA A 71 -3.32 -9.70 24.05
CA ALA A 71 -4.53 -9.19 23.45
C ALA A 71 -4.87 -7.87 24.16
N ARG A 72 -4.61 -6.77 23.48
CA ARG A 72 -5.08 -5.46 23.94
C ARG A 72 -6.58 -5.54 24.03
N ASN A 73 -7.12 -5.09 25.17
CA ASN A 73 -8.51 -5.18 25.57
C ASN A 73 -9.52 -4.42 24.67
N ALA A 74 -9.25 -4.20 23.39
CA ALA A 74 -10.15 -3.57 22.45
C ALA A 74 -11.11 -4.55 21.74
N ALA A 75 -10.87 -5.86 21.80
CA ALA A 75 -11.59 -6.87 21.02
C ALA A 75 -12.72 -7.56 21.78
N LYS A 76 -13.24 -7.01 22.88
CA LYS A 76 -14.19 -7.75 23.74
C LYS A 76 -15.55 -8.05 23.10
N ASN A 77 -15.91 -7.45 21.97
CA ASN A 77 -17.23 -7.66 21.34
C ASN A 77 -17.17 -7.65 19.79
N PHE A 78 -16.01 -7.85 19.17
CA PHE A 78 -15.96 -7.96 17.71
C PHE A 78 -16.28 -9.40 17.30
N ASP A 79 -17.37 -9.56 16.54
CA ASP A 79 -17.73 -10.82 15.92
C ASP A 79 -17.08 -10.88 14.53
N ILE A 80 -16.07 -11.73 14.40
CA ILE A 80 -15.33 -11.89 13.12
C ILE A 80 -16.23 -12.39 11.99
N GLU A 81 -17.34 -13.08 12.31
CA GLU A 81 -18.30 -13.54 11.30
C GLU A 81 -19.12 -12.37 10.73
N SER A 82 -19.17 -11.23 11.43
CA SER A 82 -19.82 -10.01 10.95
C SER A 82 -18.89 -9.06 10.20
N ALA A 83 -17.60 -9.38 10.09
CA ALA A 83 -16.63 -8.56 9.39
C ALA A 83 -16.94 -8.50 7.88
N GLN A 84 -16.81 -7.30 7.31
CA GLN A 84 -17.03 -7.09 5.89
C GLN A 84 -15.81 -7.52 5.06
N GLU A 85 -16.03 -7.89 3.81
CA GLU A 85 -14.97 -8.30 2.87
C GLU A 85 -13.85 -7.25 2.77
N VAL A 86 -14.21 -5.97 2.76
CA VAL A 86 -13.24 -4.86 2.75
C VAL A 86 -12.30 -4.89 3.95
N GLN A 87 -12.78 -5.24 5.15
CA GLN A 87 -11.94 -5.34 6.34
C GLN A 87 -10.91 -6.46 6.21
N PHE A 88 -11.26 -7.64 5.69
CA PHE A 88 -10.30 -8.74 5.47
C PHE A 88 -9.24 -8.37 4.43
N LYS A 89 -9.64 -7.70 3.34
CA LYS A 89 -8.71 -7.20 2.34
C LYS A 89 -7.69 -6.25 2.96
N TYR A 90 -8.17 -5.24 3.69
CA TYR A 90 -7.31 -4.21 4.27
C TYR A 90 -6.52 -4.72 5.48
N ALA A 91 -7.02 -5.68 6.26
CA ALA A 91 -6.27 -6.34 7.33
C ALA A 91 -4.97 -6.96 6.80
N THR A 92 -5.06 -7.64 5.65
CA THR A 92 -3.90 -8.21 4.96
C THR A 92 -2.95 -7.12 4.43
N MET A 93 -3.49 -6.04 3.85
CA MET A 93 -2.68 -4.95 3.27
C MET A 93 -1.99 -4.10 4.33
N LEU A 94 -2.64 -3.91 5.48
CA LEU A 94 -2.14 -3.09 6.59
C LEU A 94 -1.33 -3.90 7.59
N ASP A 95 -1.34 -5.24 7.47
CA ASP A 95 -0.69 -6.18 8.40
C ASP A 95 -1.14 -5.95 9.85
N VAL A 96 -2.47 -5.99 10.03
CA VAL A 96 -3.13 -5.83 11.34
C VAL A 96 -4.31 -6.82 11.45
N PRO A 97 -4.72 -7.17 12.68
CA PRO A 97 -5.94 -7.94 12.91
C PRO A 97 -7.19 -7.24 12.35
N VAL A 98 -8.12 -8.00 11.79
CA VAL A 98 -9.35 -7.48 11.16
C VAL A 98 -10.21 -6.69 12.15
N GLU A 99 -10.20 -7.08 13.41
CA GLU A 99 -10.94 -6.44 14.52
C GLU A 99 -10.40 -5.03 14.87
N GLU A 100 -9.19 -4.68 14.44
CA GLU A 100 -8.64 -3.33 14.64
C GLU A 100 -9.17 -2.34 13.58
N LEU A 101 -9.71 -2.83 12.47
CA LEU A 101 -10.22 -2.03 11.37
C LEU A 101 -11.71 -1.67 11.57
N THR A 102 -11.97 -0.70 12.40
CA THR A 102 -13.34 -0.31 12.79
C THR A 102 -13.94 0.80 11.93
N ASN A 103 -13.12 1.57 11.21
CA ASN A 103 -13.58 2.64 10.33
C ASN A 103 -13.86 2.14 8.92
N ILE A 104 -14.89 1.32 8.78
CA ILE A 104 -15.31 0.73 7.51
C ILE A 104 -15.54 1.79 6.43
N PRO A 105 -16.23 2.91 6.69
CA PRO A 105 -16.42 3.97 5.68
C PRO A 105 -15.11 4.48 5.08
N LEU A 106 -14.04 4.60 5.87
CA LEU A 106 -12.72 5.00 5.36
C LEU A 106 -12.15 3.96 4.39
N LEU A 107 -12.27 2.68 4.72
CA LEU A 107 -11.75 1.60 3.88
C LEU A 107 -12.54 1.52 2.56
N GLU A 108 -13.86 1.66 2.61
CA GLU A 108 -14.73 1.68 1.44
C GLU A 108 -14.44 2.90 0.54
N ASP A 109 -14.21 4.06 1.12
CA ASP A 109 -13.89 5.26 0.34
C ASP A 109 -12.51 5.14 -0.34
N ILE A 110 -11.51 4.63 0.36
CA ILE A 110 -10.21 4.32 -0.25
C ILE A 110 -10.37 3.29 -1.37
N GLU A 111 -11.22 2.26 -1.18
CA GLU A 111 -11.52 1.23 -2.18
C GLU A 111 -12.16 1.83 -3.43
N ASN A 112 -13.11 2.74 -3.28
CA ASN A 112 -13.75 3.46 -4.39
C ASN A 112 -12.75 4.24 -5.26
N TRP A 113 -11.66 4.71 -4.65
CA TRP A 113 -10.59 5.42 -5.36
C TRP A 113 -9.44 4.53 -5.79
N TRP A 114 -9.40 3.28 -5.37
CA TRP A 114 -8.27 2.37 -5.58
C TRP A 114 -7.84 2.29 -7.05
N GLY A 115 -6.54 2.49 -7.31
CA GLY A 115 -5.98 2.43 -8.66
C GLY A 115 -6.33 3.61 -9.57
N THR A 116 -7.11 4.60 -9.10
CA THR A 116 -7.37 5.83 -9.86
C THR A 116 -6.05 6.48 -10.26
N LYS A 117 -5.86 6.73 -11.55
CA LYS A 117 -4.60 7.22 -12.13
C LYS A 117 -4.20 8.58 -11.55
N TYR A 118 -2.91 8.78 -11.38
CA TYR A 118 -2.38 10.08 -10.99
C TYR A 118 -2.36 11.06 -12.17
N CYS A 119 -2.81 12.29 -11.93
CA CYS A 119 -2.51 13.41 -12.80
C CYS A 119 -2.39 14.70 -11.97
N MET A 120 -1.37 15.50 -12.24
CA MET A 120 -1.16 16.77 -11.55
C MET A 120 -2.37 17.70 -11.71
N GLY A 121 -2.91 18.19 -10.61
CA GLY A 121 -4.11 19.04 -10.60
C GLY A 121 -5.43 18.30 -10.79
N GLY A 122 -5.40 16.96 -10.95
CA GLY A 122 -6.60 16.13 -11.06
C GLY A 122 -7.39 16.04 -9.77
N SER A 123 -8.73 15.88 -9.90
CA SER A 123 -9.66 15.78 -8.75
C SER A 123 -10.91 14.96 -9.10
N THR A 124 -10.79 14.00 -10.01
CA THR A 124 -11.90 13.17 -10.48
C THR A 124 -11.53 11.69 -10.48
N GLN A 125 -12.54 10.81 -10.63
CA GLN A 125 -12.34 9.37 -10.78
C GLN A 125 -11.54 8.99 -12.06
N SER A 126 -11.44 9.87 -13.04
CA SER A 126 -10.59 9.65 -14.22
C SER A 126 -9.11 9.78 -13.89
N CYS A 127 -8.76 10.77 -13.06
CA CYS A 127 -7.45 10.93 -12.47
C CYS A 127 -7.46 11.93 -11.31
N ILE A 128 -6.58 11.75 -10.35
CA ILE A 128 -6.50 12.52 -9.11
C ILE A 128 -5.05 12.75 -8.70
N ASP A 129 -4.75 13.90 -8.07
CA ASP A 129 -3.45 14.11 -7.41
C ASP A 129 -3.50 13.81 -5.90
N CYS A 130 -2.34 13.82 -5.25
CA CYS A 130 -2.21 13.47 -3.85
C CYS A 130 -3.02 14.37 -2.91
N SER A 131 -3.02 15.67 -3.14
CA SER A 131 -3.74 16.62 -2.28
C SER A 131 -5.25 16.62 -2.53
N ALA A 132 -5.71 16.39 -3.76
CA ALA A 132 -7.12 16.21 -4.05
C ALA A 132 -7.67 14.92 -3.44
N PHE A 133 -6.92 13.81 -3.53
CA PHE A 133 -7.29 12.56 -2.87
C PHE A 133 -7.43 12.77 -1.35
N THR A 134 -6.43 13.42 -0.73
CA THR A 134 -6.50 13.73 0.70
C THR A 134 -7.67 14.64 1.05
N GLN A 135 -7.98 15.66 0.22
CA GLN A 135 -9.18 16.49 0.40
C GLN A 135 -10.46 15.65 0.42
N THR A 136 -10.60 14.71 -0.54
CA THR A 136 -11.79 13.86 -0.65
C THR A 136 -11.95 13.00 0.60
N ILE A 137 -10.93 12.25 0.99
CA ILE A 137 -10.99 11.39 2.19
C ILE A 137 -11.30 12.22 3.45
N MET A 138 -10.64 13.36 3.63
CA MET A 138 -10.85 14.18 4.82
C MET A 138 -12.22 14.84 4.85
N HIS A 139 -12.77 15.21 3.69
CA HIS A 139 -14.13 15.72 3.58
C HIS A 139 -15.17 14.63 3.86
N ASP A 140 -15.09 13.49 3.17
CA ASP A 140 -16.15 12.50 3.15
C ASP A 140 -16.22 11.69 4.46
N ILE A 141 -15.06 11.40 5.06
CA ILE A 141 -14.98 10.58 6.27
C ILE A 141 -14.96 11.44 7.55
N TYR A 142 -14.21 12.53 7.54
CA TYR A 142 -14.00 13.34 8.75
C TYR A 142 -14.76 14.68 8.74
N ALA A 143 -15.42 15.03 7.63
CA ALA A 143 -16.07 16.32 7.39
C ALA A 143 -15.13 17.50 7.61
N ILE A 144 -13.88 17.38 7.21
CA ILE A 144 -12.83 18.39 7.30
C ILE A 144 -12.52 18.91 5.89
N GLN A 145 -12.63 20.23 5.72
CA GLN A 145 -12.27 20.89 4.47
C GLN A 145 -10.78 21.21 4.47
N LEU A 146 -10.03 20.64 3.53
CA LEU A 146 -8.62 20.93 3.35
C LEU A 146 -8.38 21.91 2.19
N PRO A 147 -7.30 22.71 2.24
CA PRO A 147 -6.86 23.50 1.09
C PRO A 147 -6.43 22.61 -0.09
N ARG A 148 -6.31 23.22 -1.28
CA ARG A 148 -6.09 22.46 -2.53
C ARG A 148 -4.71 21.82 -2.64
N THR A 149 -3.68 22.45 -2.11
CA THR A 149 -2.31 22.00 -2.31
C THR A 149 -1.73 21.29 -1.09
N ALA A 150 -0.78 20.38 -1.29
CA ALA A 150 -0.11 19.65 -0.21
C ALA A 150 0.63 20.60 0.75
N GLU A 151 1.19 21.70 0.26
CA GLU A 151 1.88 22.69 1.07
C GLU A 151 0.91 23.48 1.96
N GLU A 152 -0.25 23.89 1.41
CA GLU A 152 -1.29 24.55 2.20
C GLU A 152 -1.90 23.61 3.25
N GLN A 153 -2.10 22.33 2.91
CA GLN A 153 -2.54 21.29 3.86
C GLN A 153 -1.54 21.12 5.00
N PHE A 154 -0.24 21.12 4.67
CA PHE A 154 0.82 21.10 5.67
C PHE A 154 0.77 22.32 6.60
N ASN A 155 0.60 23.50 6.05
CA ASN A 155 0.51 24.75 6.83
C ASN A 155 -0.74 24.81 7.72
N MET A 156 -1.82 24.13 7.34
CA MET A 156 -3.07 24.04 8.12
C MET A 156 -2.97 23.01 9.25
N ALA A 157 -2.21 21.94 9.08
CA ALA A 157 -2.15 20.83 10.00
C ALA A 157 -1.31 21.18 11.25
N ALA A 158 -1.83 20.87 12.44
CA ALA A 158 -1.06 20.96 13.67
C ALA A 158 0.02 19.88 13.69
N PRO A 159 1.31 20.22 13.90
CA PRO A 159 2.40 19.24 13.87
C PRO A 159 2.25 18.21 14.99
N ILE A 160 2.55 16.95 14.69
CA ILE A 160 2.59 15.85 15.64
C ILE A 160 3.85 15.02 15.48
N ASN A 161 4.24 14.29 16.54
CA ASN A 161 5.34 13.34 16.43
C ASN A 161 4.92 12.10 15.64
N TYR A 162 5.87 11.47 14.96
CA TYR A 162 5.59 10.24 14.20
C TYR A 162 5.13 9.08 15.08
N THR A 163 5.53 9.05 16.35
CA THR A 163 5.09 8.08 17.35
C THR A 163 3.63 8.25 17.77
N ASP A 164 3.06 9.42 17.53
CA ASP A 164 1.71 9.81 17.94
C ASP A 164 0.70 9.75 16.78
N LEU A 165 1.14 9.23 15.61
CA LEU A 165 0.31 9.05 14.43
C LEU A 165 -0.91 8.18 14.73
N LYS A 166 -2.06 8.64 14.27
CA LYS A 166 -3.36 7.96 14.34
C LYS A 166 -4.04 7.99 12.99
N GLU A 167 -4.97 7.10 12.77
CA GLU A 167 -5.81 7.08 11.58
C GLU A 167 -6.41 8.47 11.30
N GLY A 168 -6.34 8.90 10.04
CA GLY A 168 -6.80 10.21 9.60
C GLY A 168 -5.77 11.34 9.75
N ASP A 169 -4.60 11.11 10.38
CA ASP A 169 -3.52 12.09 10.37
C ASP A 169 -2.88 12.20 8.99
N LEU A 170 -2.31 13.35 8.68
CA LEU A 170 -1.65 13.59 7.41
C LEU A 170 -0.14 13.37 7.53
N VAL A 171 0.43 12.73 6.52
CA VAL A 171 1.87 12.55 6.38
C VAL A 171 2.36 13.30 5.15
N PHE A 172 3.40 14.12 5.33
CA PHE A 172 3.88 15.06 4.33
C PHE A 172 5.31 14.72 3.88
N PHE A 173 5.50 14.79 2.57
CA PHE A 173 6.77 14.40 1.95
C PHE A 173 7.31 15.47 1.02
N GLN A 174 8.62 15.48 0.88
CA GLN A 174 9.35 16.22 -0.14
C GLN A 174 9.80 15.24 -1.22
N THR A 175 8.98 15.05 -2.24
CA THR A 175 9.27 14.15 -3.37
C THR A 175 9.92 14.88 -4.54
N THR A 176 9.59 16.15 -4.70
CA THR A 176 10.15 17.04 -5.72
C THR A 176 10.40 18.43 -5.12
N GLY A 177 11.35 19.19 -5.70
CA GLY A 177 11.61 20.56 -5.29
C GLY A 177 12.18 20.69 -3.87
N ARG A 178 11.91 21.83 -3.20
CA ARG A 178 12.42 22.19 -1.88
C ARG A 178 11.35 22.29 -0.79
N THR A 179 10.06 22.23 -1.17
CA THR A 179 8.91 22.37 -0.27
C THR A 179 8.16 21.03 -0.15
N ILE A 180 7.12 21.01 0.67
CA ILE A 180 6.20 19.87 0.71
C ILE A 180 5.52 19.73 -0.65
N SER A 181 5.67 18.57 -1.26
CA SER A 181 5.19 18.31 -2.62
C SER A 181 4.31 17.06 -2.72
N HIS A 182 4.14 16.34 -1.61
CA HIS A 182 3.28 15.16 -1.56
C HIS A 182 2.68 14.97 -0.17
N VAL A 183 1.48 14.38 -0.13
CA VAL A 183 0.72 14.14 1.09
C VAL A 183 -0.04 12.83 0.99
N GLY A 184 -0.27 12.19 2.13
CA GLY A 184 -1.12 11.01 2.27
C GLY A 184 -1.86 11.01 3.59
N VAL A 185 -2.87 10.16 3.71
CA VAL A 185 -3.65 9.93 4.92
C VAL A 185 -3.10 8.70 5.63
N TYR A 186 -2.64 8.87 6.86
CA TYR A 186 -2.15 7.78 7.67
C TYR A 186 -3.32 6.86 8.08
N LEU A 187 -3.08 5.57 8.03
CA LEU A 187 -4.05 4.55 8.41
C LEU A 187 -3.66 3.92 9.75
N THR A 188 -2.82 2.92 9.71
CA THR A 188 -2.29 2.22 10.87
C THR A 188 -0.97 1.53 10.50
N ASN A 189 -0.23 0.99 11.47
CA ASN A 189 0.97 0.16 11.25
C ASN A 189 1.95 0.74 10.21
N ASN A 190 2.24 2.04 10.30
CA ASN A 190 3.10 2.77 9.36
C ASN A 190 2.60 2.80 7.90
N LYS A 191 1.35 2.44 7.64
CA LYS A 191 0.76 2.49 6.30
C LYS A 191 -0.03 3.78 6.12
N PHE A 192 -0.02 4.29 4.89
CA PHE A 192 -0.77 5.48 4.50
C PHE A 192 -1.33 5.33 3.08
N ALA A 193 -2.52 5.90 2.86
CA ALA A 193 -3.16 5.96 1.56
C ALA A 193 -2.79 7.26 0.85
N HIS A 194 -2.50 7.20 -0.45
CA HIS A 194 -2.15 8.36 -1.26
C HIS A 194 -2.37 8.11 -2.76
N ALA A 195 -2.42 9.17 -3.57
CA ALA A 195 -2.34 9.06 -5.02
C ALA A 195 -0.87 9.12 -5.47
N SER A 196 -0.34 7.98 -5.91
CA SER A 196 1.04 7.81 -6.38
C SER A 196 1.15 8.08 -7.88
N THR A 197 2.24 8.74 -8.30
CA THR A 197 2.54 8.95 -9.73
C THR A 197 2.81 7.66 -10.48
N SER A 198 3.20 6.58 -9.80
CA SER A 198 3.54 5.29 -10.42
C SER A 198 2.43 4.26 -10.37
N GLY A 199 1.57 4.30 -9.35
CA GLY A 199 0.54 3.27 -9.12
C GLY A 199 -0.90 3.80 -9.01
N GLY A 200 -1.10 5.12 -9.11
CA GLY A 200 -2.41 5.71 -8.80
C GLY A 200 -2.70 5.70 -7.31
N VAL A 201 -3.97 5.67 -6.93
CA VAL A 201 -4.36 5.58 -5.51
C VAL A 201 -3.98 4.21 -4.97
N MET A 202 -3.19 4.22 -3.90
CA MET A 202 -2.64 3.01 -3.28
C MET A 202 -2.27 3.24 -1.83
N ILE A 203 -1.90 2.16 -1.14
CA ILE A 203 -1.29 2.18 0.19
C ILE A 203 0.21 1.96 0.06
N SER A 204 1.00 2.73 0.82
CA SER A 204 2.45 2.58 0.95
C SER A 204 2.87 2.52 2.42
N ASP A 205 4.11 2.10 2.67
CA ASP A 205 4.69 1.96 4.01
C ASP A 205 5.71 3.09 4.28
N LEU A 206 5.56 3.80 5.40
CA LEU A 206 6.52 4.82 5.85
C LEU A 206 7.93 4.27 6.09
N ASN A 207 8.05 2.95 6.31
CA ASN A 207 9.32 2.28 6.51
C ASN A 207 10.07 1.97 5.19
N GLU A 208 9.39 2.04 4.05
CA GLU A 208 10.05 1.90 2.75
C GLU A 208 11.11 2.99 2.57
N ASP A 209 12.28 2.61 2.07
CA ASP A 209 13.42 3.51 1.87
C ASP A 209 13.08 4.78 1.08
N TYR A 210 12.18 4.65 0.10
CA TYR A 210 11.73 5.79 -0.70
C TYR A 210 10.99 6.81 0.17
N TRP A 211 10.01 6.37 0.95
CA TRP A 211 9.17 7.23 1.76
C TRP A 211 9.90 7.73 3.01
N LYS A 212 10.63 6.85 3.69
CA LYS A 212 11.42 7.19 4.88
C LYS A 212 12.40 8.34 4.63
N LYS A 213 13.08 8.35 3.48
CA LYS A 213 14.03 9.42 3.11
C LYS A 213 13.32 10.75 2.77
N ARG A 214 12.06 10.73 2.38
CA ARG A 214 11.29 11.89 1.91
C ARG A 214 10.28 12.43 2.91
N LEU A 215 9.97 11.68 3.95
CA LEU A 215 9.09 12.12 5.04
C LEU A 215 9.67 13.36 5.71
N ARG A 216 8.84 14.40 5.88
CA ARG A 216 9.25 15.68 6.46
C ARG A 216 8.43 16.07 7.68
N ALA A 217 7.16 15.72 7.71
CA ALA A 217 6.27 16.05 8.80
C ALA A 217 5.10 15.10 8.89
N ALA A 218 4.49 15.07 10.06
CA ALA A 218 3.17 14.55 10.30
C ALA A 218 2.31 15.64 10.95
N GLY A 219 1.03 15.67 10.65
CA GLY A 219 0.14 16.71 11.17
C GLY A 219 -1.28 16.22 11.32
N ARG A 220 -1.96 16.80 12.31
CA ARG A 220 -3.37 16.52 12.60
C ARG A 220 -4.23 17.72 12.29
N VAL A 221 -5.30 17.49 11.53
CA VAL A 221 -6.31 18.51 11.27
C VAL A 221 -7.55 18.21 12.12
N ARG A 222 -8.10 19.24 12.75
CA ARG A 222 -9.31 19.11 13.57
C ARG A 222 -10.47 19.84 12.88
N ARG A 223 -11.67 19.37 13.13
CA ARG A 223 -12.87 20.15 12.82
C ARG A 223 -12.78 21.51 13.53
N SER A 224 -13.00 22.57 12.79
CA SER A 224 -13.20 23.92 13.30
C SER A 224 -14.59 24.05 13.96
#